data_62a0dcd83a48ec50045b453ac3c17c67
#
_entry.id   62a0dcd83a48ec50045b453ac3c17c67
#
_cell.length_a   1.000
_cell.length_b   1.000
_cell.length_c   1.000
_cell.angle_alpha   90.00
_cell.angle_beta   90.00
_cell.angle_gamma   90.00
#
_symmetry.space_group_name_H-M   'P 1'
#
loop_
_entity.id
_entity.type
_entity.pdbx_description
1 polymer ?
#
loop_
_entity_poly.entity_id
_entity_poly.type
_entity_poly.pdbx_seq_one_letter_code
_entity_poly.pdbx_strand_id
1 'polypeptide(L)'
;MTMNLITGKAGAPHITSSDQGAMQAGLVGNGNYLLQGGDGKFPAVTMQSANKALVPVLNLVIEGRYARVTAAETVTIESGVTGRNRNDLICVKYTRDSNNIETIALAVLKGTATSDTAADPTVPSGSILNNSGTVWIPIARIPISGITAGTPVMLVKQLPPMSQLWDSVTLYQDSNWIIMRNGRM
;
A
#
# COMPACT_ATOMS: atom_id res chain seq x y z
N MET A 1 11.32 30.45 -17.15
CA MET A 1 11.74 30.21 -15.76
C MET A 1 11.23 28.84 -15.38
N THR A 2 12.10 27.93 -14.97
CA THR A 2 11.75 26.51 -14.71
C THR A 2 11.55 26.20 -13.21
N MET A 3 11.79 27.17 -12.33
CA MET A 3 11.65 27.06 -10.89
C MET A 3 10.35 27.72 -10.43
N ASN A 4 9.47 26.96 -9.76
CA ASN A 4 8.18 27.41 -9.26
C ASN A 4 8.08 27.20 -7.75
N LEU A 5 7.49 28.16 -7.04
CA LEU A 5 7.11 28.02 -5.63
C LEU A 5 5.73 27.34 -5.54
N ILE A 6 5.72 26.03 -5.31
CA ILE A 6 4.51 25.20 -5.38
C ILE A 6 3.50 25.52 -4.26
N THR A 7 3.97 25.76 -3.03
CA THR A 7 3.10 26.03 -1.87
C THR A 7 2.87 27.51 -1.61
N GLY A 8 3.31 28.39 -2.52
CA GLY A 8 3.11 29.84 -2.42
C GLY A 8 1.66 30.24 -2.71
N LYS A 9 1.29 31.49 -2.36
CA LYS A 9 -0.02 32.07 -2.72
C LYS A 9 -0.04 32.36 -4.24
N ALA A 10 -1.06 31.83 -4.93
CA ALA A 10 -1.34 32.14 -6.34
C ALA A 10 -2.77 32.64 -6.51
N GLY A 11 -3.02 33.29 -7.64
CA GLY A 11 -4.36 33.82 -7.98
C GLY A 11 -5.37 32.76 -8.40
N ALA A 12 -4.95 31.49 -8.61
CA ALA A 12 -5.77 30.36 -9.01
C ALA A 12 -5.23 29.06 -8.34
N PRO A 13 -6.03 27.96 -8.31
CA PRO A 13 -5.52 26.65 -7.90
C PRO A 13 -4.29 26.26 -8.73
N HIS A 14 -3.19 25.93 -8.06
CA HIS A 14 -1.90 25.67 -8.71
C HIS A 14 -1.15 24.44 -8.15
N ILE A 15 -1.61 23.87 -7.03
CA ILE A 15 -1.05 22.64 -6.47
C ILE A 15 -1.75 21.46 -7.13
N THR A 16 -0.99 20.63 -7.80
CA THR A 16 -1.51 19.42 -8.46
C THR A 16 -1.31 18.17 -7.59
N SER A 17 -2.01 17.09 -7.94
CA SER A 17 -1.77 15.77 -7.32
C SER A 17 -0.33 15.29 -7.54
N SER A 18 0.29 15.66 -8.67
CA SER A 18 1.69 15.38 -8.97
C SER A 18 2.65 16.11 -8.02
N ASP A 19 2.38 17.38 -7.73
CA ASP A 19 3.22 18.19 -6.83
C ASP A 19 3.19 17.62 -5.40
N GLN A 20 1.97 17.31 -4.91
CA GLN A 20 1.81 16.67 -3.60
C GLN A 20 2.45 15.28 -3.57
N GLY A 21 2.28 14.50 -4.64
CA GLY A 21 2.87 13.19 -4.76
C GLY A 21 4.41 13.22 -4.75
N ALA A 22 5.01 14.16 -5.47
CA ALA A 22 6.46 14.35 -5.48
C ALA A 22 7.00 14.72 -4.10
N MET A 23 6.31 15.60 -3.37
CA MET A 23 6.68 15.96 -2.00
C MET A 23 6.59 14.75 -1.06
N GLN A 24 5.50 13.99 -1.09
CA GLN A 24 5.34 12.82 -0.23
C GLN A 24 6.36 11.73 -0.56
N ALA A 25 6.59 11.45 -1.84
CA ALA A 25 7.60 10.51 -2.29
C ALA A 25 9.01 10.93 -1.84
N GLY A 26 9.31 12.22 -1.86
CA GLY A 26 10.55 12.78 -1.34
C GLY A 26 10.73 12.61 0.18
N LEU A 27 9.61 12.62 0.95
CA LEU A 27 9.65 12.46 2.40
C LEU A 27 9.69 10.99 2.85
N VAL A 28 8.94 10.10 2.20
CA VAL A 28 8.76 8.71 2.65
C VAL A 28 9.34 7.67 1.69
N GLY A 29 9.78 8.09 0.52
CA GLY A 29 10.29 7.21 -0.55
C GLY A 29 9.23 6.87 -1.59
N ASN A 30 9.68 6.38 -2.76
CA ASN A 30 8.87 6.10 -3.94
C ASN A 30 8.10 4.77 -3.88
N GLY A 31 8.06 4.11 -2.73
CA GLY A 31 7.41 2.81 -2.57
C GLY A 31 5.91 2.90 -2.25
N ASN A 32 5.36 1.74 -1.92
CA ASN A 32 4.00 1.58 -1.47
C ASN A 32 4.00 1.23 0.02
N TYR A 33 3.32 2.02 0.84
CA TYR A 33 3.40 1.95 2.29
C TYR A 33 2.02 1.95 2.93
N LEU A 34 1.87 1.11 3.96
CA LEU A 34 0.76 1.17 4.92
C LEU A 34 1.19 2.05 6.10
N LEU A 35 0.43 3.10 6.34
CA LEU A 35 0.65 3.98 7.48
C LEU A 35 0.02 3.41 8.75
N GLN A 36 0.62 3.70 9.89
CA GLN A 36 0.09 3.33 11.18
C GLN A 36 -1.25 4.04 11.45
N GLY A 37 -2.20 3.34 12.06
CA GLY A 37 -3.46 3.92 12.51
C GLY A 37 -3.29 4.85 13.72
N GLY A 38 -4.34 5.61 14.04
CA GLY A 38 -4.35 6.47 15.21
C GLY A 38 -4.31 5.73 16.56
N ASP A 39 -4.59 4.43 16.55
CA ASP A 39 -4.46 3.50 17.67
C ASP A 39 -3.03 2.93 17.84
N GLY A 40 -2.09 3.40 17.07
CA GLY A 40 -0.70 2.93 17.09
C GLY A 40 -0.47 1.58 16.42
N LYS A 41 -1.46 1.02 15.71
CA LYS A 41 -1.37 -0.30 15.06
C LYS A 41 -1.38 -0.19 13.55
N PHE A 42 -0.90 -1.25 12.88
CA PHE A 42 -1.07 -1.42 11.46
C PHE A 42 -2.30 -2.30 11.20
N PRO A 43 -3.36 -1.75 10.59
CA PRO A 43 -4.54 -2.55 10.29
C PRO A 43 -4.22 -3.62 9.24
N ALA A 44 -4.92 -4.76 9.32
CA ALA A 44 -4.70 -5.90 8.42
C ALA A 44 -6.03 -6.39 7.85
N VAL A 45 -5.96 -6.93 6.63
CA VAL A 45 -7.08 -7.62 5.98
C VAL A 45 -7.37 -8.90 6.75
N THR A 46 -8.65 -9.23 6.93
CA THR A 46 -9.11 -10.46 7.57
C THR A 46 -10.16 -11.15 6.70
N MET A 47 -10.37 -12.45 6.91
CA MET A 47 -11.51 -13.13 6.30
C MET A 47 -12.76 -12.93 7.17
N GLN A 48 -13.82 -12.41 6.57
CA GLN A 48 -15.14 -12.26 7.21
C GLN A 48 -15.98 -13.53 7.02
N SER A 49 -15.80 -14.22 5.90
CA SER A 49 -16.41 -15.50 5.58
C SER A 49 -15.52 -16.30 4.63
N ALA A 50 -15.94 -17.50 4.24
CA ALA A 50 -15.16 -18.37 3.35
C ALA A 50 -14.77 -17.71 2.01
N ASN A 51 -15.55 -16.73 1.55
CA ASN A 51 -15.36 -16.06 0.25
C ASN A 51 -15.46 -14.53 0.31
N LYS A 52 -15.37 -13.95 1.51
CA LYS A 52 -15.37 -12.50 1.71
C LYS A 52 -14.20 -12.09 2.60
N ALA A 53 -13.30 -11.31 2.06
CA ALA A 53 -12.26 -10.64 2.80
C ALA A 53 -12.74 -9.26 3.25
N LEU A 54 -12.50 -8.90 4.50
CA LEU A 54 -12.76 -7.57 5.06
C LEU A 54 -11.48 -6.76 5.02
N VAL A 55 -11.50 -5.67 4.27
CA VAL A 55 -10.46 -4.66 4.25
C VAL A 55 -10.87 -3.57 5.23
N PRO A 56 -10.13 -3.36 6.33
CA PRO A 56 -10.47 -2.34 7.33
C PRO A 56 -10.15 -0.93 6.81
N VAL A 57 -10.40 0.08 7.61
CA VAL A 57 -9.89 1.44 7.35
C VAL A 57 -8.37 1.37 7.23
N LEU A 58 -7.83 1.77 6.08
CA LEU A 58 -6.41 1.80 5.77
C LEU A 58 -6.00 3.19 5.33
N ASN A 59 -4.80 3.60 5.72
CA ASN A 59 -4.13 4.78 5.19
C ASN A 59 -2.88 4.31 4.46
N LEU A 60 -2.75 4.68 3.19
CA LEU A 60 -1.68 4.24 2.32
C LEU A 60 -1.00 5.44 1.67
N VAL A 61 0.30 5.32 1.44
CA VAL A 61 1.03 6.15 0.49
C VAL A 61 1.51 5.23 -0.62
N ILE A 62 1.01 5.44 -1.82
CA ILE A 62 1.28 4.62 -3.00
C ILE A 62 2.00 5.48 -4.04
N GLU A 63 3.29 5.28 -4.20
CA GLU A 63 4.15 6.10 -5.07
C GLU A 63 3.88 7.61 -4.89
N GLY A 64 3.84 8.05 -3.63
CA GLY A 64 3.57 9.44 -3.25
C GLY A 64 2.10 9.86 -3.25
N ARG A 65 1.15 9.09 -3.76
CA ARG A 65 -0.28 9.39 -3.66
C ARG A 65 -0.84 8.90 -2.32
N TYR A 66 -1.45 9.80 -1.55
CA TYR A 66 -2.19 9.40 -0.35
C TYR A 66 -3.52 8.76 -0.75
N ALA A 67 -3.74 7.54 -0.31
CA ALA A 67 -4.94 6.76 -0.56
C ALA A 67 -5.54 6.25 0.75
N ARG A 68 -6.85 6.17 0.84
CA ARG A 68 -7.53 5.76 2.07
C ARG A 68 -8.75 4.88 1.80
N VAL A 69 -8.87 3.79 2.53
CA VAL A 69 -10.14 3.09 2.74
C VAL A 69 -10.81 3.79 3.92
N THR A 70 -11.89 4.54 3.67
CA THR A 70 -12.53 5.42 4.67
C THR A 70 -13.51 4.70 5.59
N ALA A 71 -14.03 3.56 5.15
CA ALA A 71 -14.86 2.64 5.93
C ALA A 71 -14.47 1.21 5.57
N ALA A 72 -14.65 0.28 6.51
CA ALA A 72 -14.37 -1.12 6.24
C ALA A 72 -15.21 -1.62 5.04
N GLU A 73 -14.55 -2.28 4.10
CA GLU A 73 -15.16 -2.74 2.84
C GLU A 73 -14.90 -4.24 2.64
N THR A 74 -15.88 -4.96 2.13
CA THR A 74 -15.73 -6.39 1.81
C THR A 74 -15.38 -6.59 0.35
N VAL A 75 -14.40 -7.47 0.10
CA VAL A 75 -13.97 -7.88 -1.23
C VAL A 75 -14.31 -9.36 -1.41
N THR A 76 -14.98 -9.69 -2.50
CA THR A 76 -15.34 -11.08 -2.82
C THR A 76 -14.14 -11.85 -3.34
N ILE A 77 -13.86 -12.98 -2.72
CA ILE A 77 -12.85 -13.96 -3.16
C ILE A 77 -13.59 -15.15 -3.74
N GLU A 78 -13.31 -15.50 -4.97
CA GLU A 78 -13.91 -16.66 -5.60
C GLU A 78 -13.49 -17.95 -4.89
N SER A 79 -14.42 -18.88 -4.71
CA SER A 79 -14.10 -20.19 -4.16
C SER A 79 -13.01 -20.89 -4.98
N GLY A 80 -12.18 -21.66 -4.31
CA GLY A 80 -11.16 -22.47 -4.97
C GLY A 80 -11.75 -23.75 -5.57
N VAL A 81 -10.88 -24.66 -5.97
CA VAL A 81 -11.22 -25.94 -6.58
C VAL A 81 -10.62 -27.06 -5.71
N THR A 82 -11.41 -28.09 -5.40
CA THR A 82 -10.95 -29.23 -4.62
C THR A 82 -9.64 -29.82 -5.17
N GLY A 83 -8.68 -30.05 -4.29
CA GLY A 83 -7.36 -30.59 -4.65
C GLY A 83 -6.45 -29.61 -5.39
N ARG A 84 -6.78 -28.32 -5.41
CA ARG A 84 -5.95 -27.28 -6.01
C ARG A 84 -5.63 -26.17 -5.02
N ASN A 85 -4.48 -25.55 -5.21
CA ASN A 85 -4.02 -24.39 -4.44
C ASN A 85 -3.96 -23.16 -5.34
N ARG A 86 -4.24 -21.98 -4.78
CA ARG A 86 -4.18 -20.70 -5.51
C ARG A 86 -3.90 -19.57 -4.54
N ASN A 87 -3.15 -18.56 -4.97
CA ASN A 87 -3.05 -17.29 -4.27
C ASN A 87 -3.81 -16.21 -5.03
N ASP A 88 -4.73 -15.52 -4.38
CA ASP A 88 -5.35 -14.31 -4.92
C ASP A 88 -4.75 -13.09 -4.24
N LEU A 89 -4.62 -11.98 -4.96
CA LEU A 89 -4.13 -10.71 -4.40
C LEU A 89 -5.27 -9.71 -4.31
N ILE A 90 -5.46 -9.13 -3.13
CA ILE A 90 -6.24 -7.89 -2.99
C ILE A 90 -5.31 -6.75 -3.30
N CYS A 91 -5.69 -5.91 -4.25
CA CYS A 91 -4.90 -4.79 -4.74
C CYS A 91 -5.67 -3.48 -4.60
N VAL A 92 -4.93 -2.40 -4.41
CA VAL A 92 -5.38 -1.08 -4.83
C VAL A 92 -5.13 -0.96 -6.32
N LYS A 93 -6.18 -0.74 -7.10
CA LYS A 93 -6.10 -0.47 -8.53
C LYS A 93 -6.26 1.02 -8.74
N TYR A 94 -5.17 1.67 -9.14
CA TYR A 94 -5.17 3.06 -9.58
C TYR A 94 -5.48 3.12 -11.07
N THR A 95 -6.30 4.09 -11.48
CA THR A 95 -6.54 4.40 -12.89
C THR A 95 -6.49 5.90 -13.13
N ARG A 96 -5.98 6.28 -14.29
CA ARG A 96 -5.96 7.65 -14.79
C ARG A 96 -6.54 7.65 -16.19
N ASP A 97 -7.60 8.42 -16.40
CA ASP A 97 -8.29 8.49 -17.69
C ASP A 97 -7.61 9.49 -18.66
N SER A 98 -8.18 9.61 -19.86
CA SER A 98 -7.69 10.53 -20.91
C SER A 98 -7.83 12.01 -20.51
N ASN A 99 -8.66 12.33 -19.53
CA ASN A 99 -8.84 13.68 -18.98
C ASN A 99 -7.92 13.94 -17.77
N ASN A 100 -6.99 13.02 -17.48
CA ASN A 100 -6.12 13.04 -16.32
C ASN A 100 -6.85 12.95 -14.96
N ILE A 101 -8.06 12.40 -14.93
CA ILE A 101 -8.78 12.14 -13.69
C ILE A 101 -8.23 10.85 -13.09
N GLU A 102 -7.73 10.97 -11.87
CA GLU A 102 -7.16 9.86 -11.10
C GLU A 102 -8.21 9.25 -10.18
N THR A 103 -8.36 7.92 -10.21
CA THR A 103 -9.27 7.19 -9.32
C THR A 103 -8.59 5.95 -8.76
N ILE A 104 -9.10 5.45 -7.62
CA ILE A 104 -8.64 4.20 -7.03
C ILE A 104 -9.83 3.35 -6.59
N ALA A 105 -9.65 2.03 -6.62
CA ALA A 105 -10.61 1.06 -6.10
C ALA A 105 -9.88 -0.17 -5.56
N LEU A 106 -10.56 -0.91 -4.66
CA LEU A 106 -10.11 -2.26 -4.31
C LEU A 106 -10.46 -3.21 -5.46
N ALA A 107 -9.55 -4.10 -5.78
CA ALA A 107 -9.72 -5.10 -6.84
C ALA A 107 -9.00 -6.40 -6.46
N VAL A 108 -9.48 -7.52 -6.97
CA VAL A 108 -8.84 -8.83 -6.82
C VAL A 108 -8.12 -9.21 -8.09
N LEU A 109 -6.85 -9.55 -7.95
CA LEU A 109 -6.07 -10.21 -8.99
C LEU A 109 -6.04 -11.70 -8.67
N LYS A 110 -6.83 -12.46 -9.44
CA LYS A 110 -6.99 -13.89 -9.24
C LYS A 110 -5.78 -14.65 -9.73
N GLY A 111 -5.29 -15.57 -8.94
CA GLY A 111 -4.20 -16.45 -9.30
C GLY A 111 -4.63 -17.67 -10.12
N THR A 112 -3.67 -18.46 -10.52
CA THR A 112 -3.87 -19.72 -11.26
C THR A 112 -3.90 -20.88 -10.29
N ALA A 113 -4.95 -21.72 -10.40
CA ALA A 113 -5.08 -22.92 -9.59
C ALA A 113 -4.08 -24.00 -10.02
N THR A 114 -3.33 -24.56 -9.08
CA THR A 114 -2.32 -25.61 -9.29
C THR A 114 -2.48 -26.77 -8.33
N SER A 115 -1.96 -27.95 -8.66
CA SER A 115 -1.83 -29.07 -7.72
C SER A 115 -0.62 -28.90 -6.78
N ASP A 116 0.31 -28.06 -7.15
CA ASP A 116 1.56 -27.79 -6.42
C ASP A 116 1.44 -26.59 -5.51
N THR A 117 2.58 -26.07 -5.04
CA THR A 117 2.63 -24.81 -4.28
C THR A 117 2.13 -23.65 -5.14
N ALA A 118 1.13 -22.93 -4.63
CA ALA A 118 0.57 -21.78 -5.33
C ALA A 118 1.58 -20.62 -5.39
N ALA A 119 1.78 -20.08 -6.58
CA ALA A 119 2.48 -18.81 -6.77
C ALA A 119 1.50 -17.64 -6.76
N ASP A 120 2.00 -16.44 -6.46
CA ASP A 120 1.22 -15.22 -6.62
C ASP A 120 0.98 -14.95 -8.11
N PRO A 121 -0.19 -14.39 -8.49
CA PRO A 121 -0.43 -13.96 -9.84
C PRO A 121 0.56 -12.84 -10.23
N THR A 122 0.94 -12.82 -11.50
CA THR A 122 1.78 -11.75 -12.05
C THR A 122 1.03 -10.42 -11.97
N VAL A 123 1.57 -9.47 -11.23
CA VAL A 123 0.99 -8.12 -11.14
C VAL A 123 1.32 -7.37 -12.44
N PRO A 124 0.32 -6.77 -13.11
CA PRO A 124 0.57 -5.96 -14.29
C PRO A 124 1.57 -4.84 -13.98
N SER A 125 2.56 -4.66 -14.85
CA SER A 125 3.56 -3.60 -14.71
C SER A 125 2.92 -2.22 -14.88
N GLY A 126 3.39 -1.25 -14.11
CA GLY A 126 2.94 0.13 -14.16
C GLY A 126 3.50 0.94 -12.99
N SER A 127 3.53 2.24 -13.14
CA SER A 127 3.94 3.18 -12.09
C SER A 127 3.18 4.49 -12.23
N ILE A 128 2.66 5.00 -11.12
CA ILE A 128 2.01 6.32 -11.06
C ILE A 128 3.04 7.41 -11.38
N LEU A 129 4.27 7.26 -10.89
CA LEU A 129 5.37 8.20 -11.12
C LEU A 129 5.77 8.27 -12.61
N ASN A 130 5.60 7.18 -13.34
CA ASN A 130 5.85 7.10 -14.79
C ASN A 130 4.60 7.37 -15.63
N ASN A 131 3.55 7.93 -15.03
CA ASN A 131 2.29 8.27 -15.70
C ASN A 131 1.57 7.08 -16.36
N SER A 132 1.69 5.88 -15.82
CA SER A 132 0.92 4.72 -16.29
C SER A 132 -0.58 4.98 -16.07
N GLY A 133 -1.40 4.66 -17.07
CA GLY A 133 -2.85 4.84 -17.00
C GLY A 133 -3.54 3.88 -16.04
N THR A 134 -2.91 2.73 -15.74
CA THR A 134 -3.41 1.75 -14.76
C THR A 134 -2.23 1.18 -13.99
N VAL A 135 -2.37 1.13 -12.64
CA VAL A 135 -1.35 0.57 -11.75
C VAL A 135 -2.02 -0.34 -10.72
N TRP A 136 -1.46 -1.51 -10.50
CA TRP A 136 -1.94 -2.48 -9.53
C TRP A 136 -0.94 -2.57 -8.38
N ILE A 137 -1.41 -2.32 -7.16
CA ILE A 137 -0.59 -2.34 -5.96
C ILE A 137 -1.13 -3.42 -5.02
N PRO A 138 -0.48 -4.58 -4.88
CA PRO A 138 -0.89 -5.62 -3.96
C PRO A 138 -0.80 -5.14 -2.51
N ILE A 139 -1.89 -5.29 -1.75
CA ILE A 139 -1.92 -4.97 -0.32
C ILE A 139 -1.99 -6.21 0.56
N ALA A 140 -2.65 -7.28 0.07
CA ALA A 140 -2.72 -8.55 0.80
C ALA A 140 -2.80 -9.74 -0.16
N ARG A 141 -2.24 -10.88 0.26
CA ARG A 141 -2.40 -12.20 -0.37
C ARG A 141 -3.46 -12.98 0.38
N ILE A 142 -4.32 -13.67 -0.35
CA ILE A 142 -5.27 -14.65 0.17
C ILE A 142 -4.84 -16.02 -0.35
N PRO A 143 -4.23 -16.87 0.48
CA PRO A 143 -3.95 -18.26 0.10
C PRO A 143 -5.25 -19.07 0.09
N ILE A 144 -5.47 -19.86 -0.94
CA ILE A 144 -6.65 -20.70 -1.09
C ILE A 144 -6.18 -22.14 -1.27
N SER A 145 -6.67 -23.03 -0.41
CA SER A 145 -6.42 -24.47 -0.49
C SER A 145 -7.73 -25.23 -0.63
N GLY A 146 -7.84 -26.01 -1.69
CA GLY A 146 -9.12 -26.61 -2.06
C GLY A 146 -10.18 -25.52 -2.25
N ILE A 147 -11.27 -25.59 -1.54
CA ILE A 147 -12.38 -24.62 -1.59
C ILE A 147 -12.27 -23.53 -0.51
N THR A 148 -11.26 -23.60 0.36
CA THR A 148 -11.16 -22.75 1.57
C THR A 148 -10.13 -21.64 1.38
N ALA A 149 -10.53 -20.40 1.63
CA ALA A 149 -9.61 -19.30 1.78
C ALA A 149 -8.95 -19.34 3.17
N GLY A 150 -7.63 -19.22 3.19
CA GLY A 150 -6.83 -19.18 4.42
C GLY A 150 -6.68 -17.77 4.98
N THR A 151 -5.79 -17.62 5.96
CA THR A 151 -5.53 -16.34 6.61
C THR A 151 -4.83 -15.37 5.63
N PRO A 152 -5.36 -14.15 5.45
CA PRO A 152 -4.71 -13.13 4.64
C PRO A 152 -3.31 -12.77 5.14
N VAL A 153 -2.41 -12.50 4.23
CA VAL A 153 -1.04 -12.04 4.51
C VAL A 153 -0.84 -10.65 3.92
N MET A 154 -0.55 -9.66 4.75
CA MET A 154 -0.26 -8.30 4.28
C MET A 154 1.05 -8.28 3.50
N LEU A 155 1.04 -7.65 2.33
CA LEU A 155 2.20 -7.54 1.42
C LEU A 155 2.78 -6.12 1.39
N VAL A 156 1.93 -5.12 1.66
CA VAL A 156 2.36 -3.73 1.67
C VAL A 156 3.29 -3.45 2.85
N LYS A 157 4.37 -2.71 2.58
CA LYS A 157 5.36 -2.36 3.59
C LYS A 157 4.76 -1.43 4.65
N GLN A 158 4.93 -1.77 5.92
CA GLN A 158 4.53 -0.92 7.05
C GLN A 158 5.50 0.25 7.20
N LEU A 159 4.97 1.45 7.36
CA LEU A 159 5.75 2.66 7.58
C LEU A 159 5.33 3.27 8.93
N PRO A 160 6.15 3.10 9.98
CA PRO A 160 5.90 3.75 11.26
C PRO A 160 6.07 5.28 11.14
N PRO A 161 5.42 6.07 12.02
CA PRO A 161 5.57 7.51 12.02
C PRO A 161 7.01 7.92 12.36
N MET A 162 7.40 9.12 11.93
CA MET A 162 8.76 9.66 12.14
C MET A 162 9.17 9.69 13.63
N SER A 163 8.23 9.91 14.54
CA SER A 163 8.48 9.86 15.99
C SER A 163 9.05 8.52 16.44
N GLN A 164 8.44 7.41 15.98
CA GLN A 164 8.93 6.06 16.31
C GLN A 164 10.28 5.74 15.66
N LEU A 165 10.53 6.27 14.48
CA LEU A 165 11.83 6.13 13.84
C LEU A 165 12.91 6.81 14.67
N TRP A 166 12.64 8.04 15.13
CA TRP A 166 13.57 8.80 15.97
C TRP A 166 13.91 8.05 17.27
N ASP A 167 12.88 7.59 17.98
CA ASP A 167 13.05 6.80 19.21
C ASP A 167 13.81 5.48 18.98
N SER A 168 13.76 4.94 17.77
CA SER A 168 14.44 3.69 17.42
C SER A 168 15.92 3.89 17.06
N VAL A 169 16.32 5.09 16.67
CA VAL A 169 17.69 5.39 16.21
C VAL A 169 18.60 5.78 17.38
N THR A 170 18.07 6.52 18.36
CA THR A 170 18.88 7.02 19.50
C THR A 170 18.60 6.18 20.73
N LEU A 171 19.57 5.37 21.18
CA LEU A 171 19.50 4.61 22.44
C LEU A 171 19.95 5.43 23.64
N TYR A 172 20.94 6.28 23.42
CA TYR A 172 21.58 7.06 24.48
C TYR A 172 22.17 8.35 23.88
N GLN A 173 21.96 9.45 24.56
CA GLN A 173 22.58 10.73 24.24
C GLN A 173 23.02 11.40 25.52
N ASP A 174 24.32 11.65 25.67
CA ASP A 174 24.88 12.54 26.68
C ASP A 174 25.62 13.70 26.02
N SER A 175 26.25 14.53 26.82
CA SER A 175 26.99 15.72 26.33
C SER A 175 28.15 15.39 25.37
N ASN A 176 28.58 14.13 25.32
CA ASN A 176 29.78 13.74 24.58
C ASN A 176 29.56 12.59 23.56
N TRP A 177 28.48 11.79 23.69
CA TRP A 177 28.27 10.60 22.88
C TRP A 177 26.82 10.38 22.47
N ILE A 178 26.63 9.96 21.24
CA ILE A 178 25.35 9.45 20.73
C ILE A 178 25.57 7.99 20.35
N ILE A 179 24.89 7.08 21.06
CA ILE A 179 24.91 5.64 20.71
C ILE A 179 23.66 5.32 19.89
N MET A 180 23.90 4.89 18.67
CA MET A 180 22.85 4.42 17.76
C MET A 180 22.56 2.93 18.01
N ARG A 181 21.32 2.53 17.81
CA ARG A 181 20.87 1.14 18.07
C ARG A 181 21.63 0.07 17.29
N ASN A 182 22.35 0.41 16.23
CA ASN A 182 23.11 -0.50 15.39
C ASN A 182 24.60 -0.62 15.79
N GLY A 183 25.02 -0.10 16.94
CA GLY A 183 26.38 -0.26 17.45
C GLY A 183 27.49 0.33 16.57
N ARG A 184 27.17 1.20 15.63
CA ARG A 184 28.16 1.97 14.87
C ARG A 184 28.31 3.35 15.50
N MET A 185 29.49 3.60 15.98
CA MET A 185 29.96 4.93 16.40
C MET A 185 30.24 5.78 15.17
#